data_9a704851891a0424b6c3abf91bc842cb
#
_entry.id   9a704851891a0424b6c3abf91bc842cb
#
_cell.length_a   1.000
_cell.length_b   1.000
_cell.length_c   1.000
_cell.angle_alpha   90.00
_cell.angle_beta   90.00
_cell.angle_gamma   90.00
#
_symmetry.space_group_name_H-M   'P 1'
#
loop_
_entity.id
_entity.type
_entity.pdbx_description
1 polymer ?
#
loop_
_entity_poly.entity_id
_entity_poly.type
_entity_poly.pdbx_seq_one_letter_code
_entity_poly.pdbx_strand_id
1 'polypeptide(L)'
;MVKTHEIRALVVPSHSGFFYDKGQPRGIYYEALDEFQRFVNTKLKTGNLKTNVTFIPVRPEQLESALLEGVGDVVAYGVIVTPEREKKVLFTTPIGSDVKQVIVSGPTPRPIANLDDLSGKEVYVNPLTVYYENLQRLSESFQKTGRPPILLRKADTNLTDEDLLEMVNAGLVPATVTINIRAQFWSKVLPHLTLHPNIVLAEDGQLAFATRKDSPQLRKLLDEFIKT
;
A
#
# COMPACT_ATOMS: atom_id res chain seq x y z
N MET A 1 -5.50 -13.89 20.57
CA MET A 1 -5.68 -14.89 19.52
C MET A 1 -6.13 -16.25 20.05
N VAL A 2 -5.30 -17.02 20.75
CA VAL A 2 -5.71 -18.37 21.25
C VAL A 2 -6.85 -18.30 22.28
N LYS A 3 -6.94 -17.25 23.09
CA LYS A 3 -7.99 -17.06 24.09
C LYS A 3 -9.27 -16.43 23.54
N THR A 4 -9.18 -15.62 22.51
CA THR A 4 -10.33 -14.88 21.95
C THR A 4 -10.93 -15.53 20.71
N HIS A 5 -10.22 -16.50 20.10
CA HIS A 5 -10.61 -17.11 18.83
C HIS A 5 -10.89 -16.08 17.71
N GLU A 6 -10.21 -14.95 17.78
CA GLU A 6 -10.39 -13.84 16.85
C GLU A 6 -9.04 -13.26 16.44
N ILE A 7 -8.93 -12.89 15.17
CA ILE A 7 -7.82 -12.13 14.59
C ILE A 7 -8.45 -10.89 13.94
N ARG A 8 -8.08 -9.72 14.43
CA ARG A 8 -8.61 -8.45 13.94
C ARG A 8 -7.68 -7.89 12.88
N ALA A 9 -8.18 -7.80 11.64
CA ALA A 9 -7.45 -7.34 10.49
C ALA A 9 -7.81 -5.88 10.19
N LEU A 10 -6.82 -4.99 10.27
CA LEU A 10 -6.96 -3.59 9.83
C LEU A 10 -6.85 -3.55 8.31
N VAL A 11 -7.85 -3.03 7.65
CA VAL A 11 -7.92 -2.91 6.19
C VAL A 11 -8.23 -1.47 5.79
N VAL A 12 -7.72 -1.05 4.64
CA VAL A 12 -8.09 0.23 4.03
C VAL A 12 -9.11 -0.05 2.94
N PRO A 13 -10.30 0.55 3.01
CA PRO A 13 -11.26 0.49 1.91
C PRO A 13 -10.61 1.02 0.62
N SER A 14 -10.67 0.22 -0.44
CA SER A 14 -10.07 0.55 -1.73
C SER A 14 -10.71 -0.31 -2.82
N HIS A 15 -10.62 0.10 -4.08
CA HIS A 15 -11.33 -0.56 -5.18
C HIS A 15 -10.85 -1.99 -5.50
N SER A 16 -9.62 -2.35 -5.13
CA SER A 16 -9.08 -3.69 -5.36
C SER A 16 -8.70 -4.44 -4.08
N GLY A 17 -8.36 -3.71 -3.01
CA GLY A 17 -7.82 -4.30 -1.77
C GLY A 17 -8.89 -4.86 -0.85
N PHE A 18 -9.84 -4.00 -0.45
CA PHE A 18 -10.97 -4.36 0.41
C PHE A 18 -12.15 -3.46 0.11
N PHE A 19 -13.27 -4.02 -0.28
CA PHE A 19 -14.52 -3.31 -0.57
C PHE A 19 -15.75 -4.19 -0.30
N TYR A 20 -16.94 -3.60 -0.36
CA TYR A 20 -18.19 -4.33 -0.28
C TYR A 20 -18.88 -4.35 -1.64
N ASP A 21 -19.21 -5.54 -2.12
CA ASP A 21 -20.11 -5.75 -3.28
C ASP A 21 -21.40 -6.39 -2.80
N LYS A 22 -22.53 -5.69 -2.98
CA LYS A 22 -23.86 -6.13 -2.54
C LYS A 22 -23.89 -6.60 -1.08
N GLY A 23 -23.18 -5.89 -0.21
CA GLY A 23 -23.10 -6.18 1.22
C GLY A 23 -22.15 -7.33 1.59
N GLN A 24 -21.47 -7.93 0.63
CA GLN A 24 -20.44 -8.96 0.87
C GLN A 24 -19.04 -8.36 0.77
N PRO A 25 -18.13 -8.63 1.71
CA PRO A 25 -16.76 -8.19 1.63
C PRO A 25 -16.03 -8.89 0.47
N ARG A 26 -15.19 -8.14 -0.22
CA ARG A 26 -14.41 -8.56 -1.39
C ARG A 26 -13.05 -7.88 -1.39
N GLY A 27 -12.18 -8.34 -2.28
CA GLY A 27 -10.89 -7.74 -2.55
C GLY A 27 -9.72 -8.62 -2.17
N ILE A 28 -8.54 -8.29 -2.68
CA ILE A 28 -7.33 -9.12 -2.57
C ILE A 28 -7.00 -9.42 -1.09
N TYR A 29 -7.11 -8.43 -0.22
CA TYR A 29 -6.77 -8.61 1.20
C TYR A 29 -7.85 -9.39 1.95
N TYR A 30 -9.12 -9.24 1.55
CA TYR A 30 -10.19 -10.06 2.08
C TYR A 30 -9.99 -11.53 1.73
N GLU A 31 -9.82 -11.84 0.46
CA GLU A 31 -9.65 -13.21 -0.04
C GLU A 31 -8.40 -13.88 0.61
N ALA A 32 -7.29 -13.16 0.67
CA ALA A 32 -6.07 -13.67 1.30
C ALA A 32 -6.27 -14.01 2.78
N LEU A 33 -6.99 -13.17 3.54
CA LEU A 33 -7.20 -13.43 4.96
C LEU A 33 -8.34 -14.41 5.25
N ASP A 34 -9.29 -14.57 4.34
CA ASP A 34 -10.27 -15.67 4.42
C ASP A 34 -9.58 -17.03 4.25
N GLU A 35 -8.65 -17.13 3.29
CA GLU A 35 -7.79 -18.33 3.14
C GLU A 35 -6.87 -18.52 4.36
N PHE A 36 -6.28 -17.44 4.89
CA PHE A 36 -5.49 -17.50 6.11
C PHE A 36 -6.32 -18.04 7.30
N GLN A 37 -7.56 -17.61 7.44
CA GLN A 37 -8.48 -18.12 8.45
C GLN A 37 -8.64 -19.66 8.34
N ARG A 38 -8.85 -20.17 7.13
CA ARG A 38 -8.95 -21.62 6.86
C ARG A 38 -7.65 -22.34 7.20
N PHE A 39 -6.52 -21.78 6.79
CA PHE A 39 -5.18 -22.28 7.11
C PHE A 39 -4.96 -22.39 8.63
N VAL A 40 -5.24 -21.33 9.39
CA VAL A 40 -5.08 -21.30 10.85
C VAL A 40 -5.94 -22.39 11.52
N ASN A 41 -7.21 -22.50 11.13
CA ASN A 41 -8.13 -23.46 11.71
C ASN A 41 -7.70 -24.91 11.44
N THR A 42 -7.22 -25.19 10.24
CA THR A 42 -6.67 -26.51 9.87
C THR A 42 -5.41 -26.83 10.65
N LYS A 43 -4.47 -25.88 10.68
CA LYS A 43 -3.16 -26.05 11.31
C LYS A 43 -3.26 -26.23 12.82
N LEU A 44 -4.10 -25.45 13.47
CA LEU A 44 -4.29 -25.50 14.93
C LEU A 44 -5.31 -26.55 15.36
N LYS A 45 -5.93 -27.26 14.42
CA LYS A 45 -6.96 -28.29 14.68
C LYS A 45 -8.06 -27.79 15.61
N THR A 46 -8.57 -26.58 15.34
CA THR A 46 -9.47 -25.85 16.25
C THR A 46 -10.83 -26.52 16.46
N GLY A 47 -11.19 -27.52 15.64
CA GLY A 47 -12.45 -28.26 15.78
C GLY A 47 -13.67 -27.34 15.71
N ASN A 48 -14.50 -27.37 16.76
CA ASN A 48 -15.72 -26.56 16.85
C ASN A 48 -15.44 -25.09 17.29
N LEU A 49 -14.27 -24.83 17.89
CA LEU A 49 -13.88 -23.49 18.34
C LEU A 49 -12.98 -22.81 17.30
N LYS A 50 -13.60 -22.45 16.18
CA LYS A 50 -12.87 -21.83 15.07
C LYS A 50 -12.37 -20.44 15.42
N THR A 51 -11.16 -20.13 14.96
CA THR A 51 -10.62 -18.77 14.93
C THR A 51 -11.20 -18.05 13.72
N ASN A 52 -11.73 -16.84 13.92
CA ASN A 52 -12.29 -16.02 12.87
C ASN A 52 -11.40 -14.81 12.60
N VAL A 53 -11.38 -14.32 11.36
CA VAL A 53 -10.80 -13.03 10.99
C VAL A 53 -11.92 -12.01 10.93
N THR A 54 -11.79 -10.95 11.71
CA THR A 54 -12.70 -9.80 11.70
C THR A 54 -12.02 -8.64 11.01
N PHE A 55 -12.63 -8.09 9.97
CA PHE A 55 -12.09 -6.97 9.21
C PHE A 55 -12.51 -5.66 9.83
N ILE A 56 -11.55 -4.79 10.15
CA ILE A 56 -11.75 -3.47 10.73
C ILE A 56 -11.30 -2.43 9.72
N PRO A 57 -12.23 -1.80 8.99
CA PRO A 57 -11.89 -0.73 8.08
C PRO A 57 -11.36 0.49 8.84
N VAL A 58 -10.20 0.99 8.41
CA VAL A 58 -9.57 2.20 8.93
C VAL A 58 -9.07 3.06 7.78
N ARG A 59 -8.84 4.35 8.04
CA ARG A 59 -8.22 5.23 7.05
C ARG A 59 -6.72 4.94 6.93
N PRO A 60 -6.09 5.24 5.78
CA PRO A 60 -4.66 4.97 5.57
C PRO A 60 -3.75 5.52 6.68
N GLU A 61 -4.03 6.74 7.15
CA GLU A 61 -3.27 7.41 8.20
C GLU A 61 -3.43 6.78 9.59
N GLN A 62 -4.47 5.98 9.78
CA GLN A 62 -4.76 5.31 11.06
C GLN A 62 -4.15 3.91 11.18
N LEU A 63 -3.63 3.34 10.08
CA LEU A 63 -3.15 1.95 10.07
C LEU A 63 -2.10 1.67 11.14
N GLU A 64 -1.07 2.53 11.24
CA GLU A 64 0.03 2.33 12.20
C GLU A 64 -0.45 2.55 13.63
N SER A 65 -1.15 3.64 13.92
CA SER A 65 -1.65 3.94 15.26
C SER A 65 -2.64 2.89 15.74
N ALA A 66 -3.62 2.50 14.91
CA ALA A 66 -4.60 1.49 15.25
C ALA A 66 -3.97 0.12 15.54
N LEU A 67 -2.89 -0.26 14.81
CA LEU A 67 -2.14 -1.46 15.11
C LEU A 67 -1.44 -1.36 16.46
N LEU A 68 -0.72 -0.26 16.73
CA LEU A 68 0.06 -0.06 17.95
C LEU A 68 -0.83 0.08 19.19
N GLU A 69 -2.01 0.69 19.07
CA GLU A 69 -3.02 0.82 20.12
C GLU A 69 -3.82 -0.48 20.36
N GLY A 70 -3.61 -1.50 19.54
CA GLY A 70 -4.27 -2.78 19.69
C GLY A 70 -5.73 -2.82 19.22
N VAL A 71 -6.15 -1.88 18.36
CA VAL A 71 -7.45 -1.91 17.68
C VAL A 71 -7.53 -3.13 16.76
N GLY A 72 -6.43 -3.41 16.06
CA GLY A 72 -6.27 -4.62 15.25
C GLY A 72 -5.01 -5.41 15.63
N ASP A 73 -4.87 -6.59 15.07
CA ASP A 73 -3.78 -7.52 15.33
C ASP A 73 -2.83 -7.63 14.14
N VAL A 74 -3.34 -7.39 12.92
CA VAL A 74 -2.58 -7.38 11.68
C VAL A 74 -3.04 -6.24 10.77
N VAL A 75 -2.09 -5.56 10.13
CA VAL A 75 -2.37 -4.65 9.02
C VAL A 75 -2.38 -5.49 7.74
N ALA A 76 -3.57 -5.65 7.17
CA ALA A 76 -3.80 -6.34 5.91
C ALA A 76 -3.93 -5.32 4.77
N TYR A 77 -2.84 -4.64 4.51
CA TYR A 77 -2.68 -3.66 3.44
C TYR A 77 -1.22 -3.68 3.03
N GLY A 78 -0.87 -4.09 1.84
CA GLY A 78 0.52 -4.25 1.42
C GLY A 78 1.38 -3.01 1.74
N VAL A 79 1.97 -3.00 2.93
CA VAL A 79 2.76 -1.87 3.43
C VAL A 79 4.18 -2.00 2.91
N ILE A 80 4.74 -0.91 2.37
CA ILE A 80 6.16 -0.87 2.01
C ILE A 80 6.99 -0.98 3.29
N VAL A 81 7.88 -1.97 3.31
CA VAL A 81 8.83 -2.19 4.40
C VAL A 81 9.86 -1.05 4.39
N THR A 82 10.05 -0.40 5.53
CA THR A 82 11.11 0.61 5.71
C THR A 82 11.79 0.42 7.06
N PRO A 83 13.08 0.79 7.22
CA PRO A 83 13.79 0.69 8.49
C PRO A 83 13.11 1.42 9.66
N GLU A 84 12.44 2.54 9.37
CA GLU A 84 11.70 3.31 10.37
C GLU A 84 10.49 2.54 10.89
N ARG A 85 9.75 1.87 10.00
CA ARG A 85 8.60 1.05 10.37
C ARG A 85 9.00 -0.24 11.08
N GLU A 86 10.11 -0.87 10.69
CA GLU A 86 10.66 -2.05 11.37
C GLU A 86 11.01 -1.80 12.85
N LYS A 87 11.35 -0.55 13.20
CA LYS A 87 11.54 -0.16 14.59
C LYS A 87 10.25 -0.24 15.42
N LYS A 88 9.07 -0.16 14.80
CA LYS A 88 7.77 -0.09 15.46
C LYS A 88 6.97 -1.39 15.39
N VAL A 89 7.03 -2.09 14.27
CA VAL A 89 6.21 -3.28 13.97
C VAL A 89 7.06 -4.47 13.55
N LEU A 90 6.44 -5.66 13.49
CA LEU A 90 7.02 -6.83 12.85
C LEU A 90 6.37 -7.01 11.46
N PHE A 91 7.18 -7.06 10.43
CA PHE A 91 6.71 -7.41 9.10
C PHE A 91 6.72 -8.93 8.89
N THR A 92 5.78 -9.41 8.09
CA THR A 92 5.77 -10.79 7.60
C THR A 92 6.84 -11.00 6.53
N THR A 93 7.03 -12.24 6.12
CA THR A 93 7.64 -12.54 4.81
C THR A 93 6.95 -11.65 3.76
N PRO A 94 7.70 -11.04 2.83
CA PRO A 94 7.11 -10.20 1.81
C PRO A 94 6.05 -10.94 0.98
N ILE A 95 4.91 -10.28 0.75
CA ILE A 95 3.86 -10.71 -0.17
C ILE A 95 4.11 -10.20 -1.60
N GLY A 96 5.06 -9.28 -1.77
CA GLY A 96 5.55 -8.76 -3.04
C GLY A 96 6.97 -8.26 -2.88
N SER A 97 7.83 -8.62 -3.82
CA SER A 97 9.23 -8.18 -3.94
C SER A 97 9.44 -7.47 -5.28
N ASP A 98 10.60 -6.86 -5.47
CA ASP A 98 10.93 -6.05 -6.66
C ASP A 98 9.91 -4.92 -6.90
N VAL A 99 9.46 -4.31 -5.81
CA VAL A 99 8.49 -3.23 -5.84
C VAL A 99 9.21 -1.94 -6.18
N LYS A 100 8.79 -1.33 -7.30
CA LYS A 100 9.35 -0.05 -7.79
C LYS A 100 8.31 1.05 -7.62
N GLN A 101 8.74 2.21 -7.17
CA GLN A 101 7.93 3.41 -7.17
C GLN A 101 8.05 4.08 -8.53
N VAL A 102 6.96 4.13 -9.27
CA VAL A 102 6.93 4.62 -10.66
C VAL A 102 6.01 5.83 -10.79
N ILE A 103 6.37 6.70 -11.73
CA ILE A 103 5.54 7.84 -12.09
C ILE A 103 4.40 7.36 -13.01
N VAL A 104 3.20 7.85 -12.74
CA VAL A 104 2.03 7.68 -13.60
C VAL A 104 1.49 9.06 -13.93
N SER A 105 1.29 9.35 -15.20
CA SER A 105 0.72 10.62 -15.66
C SER A 105 -0.56 10.40 -16.48
N GLY A 106 -1.35 11.45 -16.56
CA GLY A 106 -2.43 11.56 -17.54
C GLY A 106 -1.91 11.97 -18.91
N PRO A 107 -2.81 12.22 -19.84
CA PRO A 107 -2.46 12.80 -21.13
C PRO A 107 -1.74 14.13 -20.90
N THR A 108 -0.48 14.23 -21.28
CA THR A 108 0.33 15.43 -21.10
C THR A 108 1.02 15.80 -22.42
N PRO A 109 1.05 17.10 -22.76
CA PRO A 109 1.74 17.56 -23.97
C PRO A 109 3.28 17.47 -23.84
N ARG A 110 3.81 17.28 -22.63
CA ARG A 110 5.25 17.13 -22.38
C ARG A 110 5.54 15.74 -21.85
N PRO A 111 6.13 14.84 -22.63
CA PRO A 111 6.49 13.51 -22.19
C PRO A 111 7.48 13.58 -21.02
N ILE A 112 7.36 12.64 -20.10
CA ILE A 112 8.31 12.41 -19.02
C ILE A 112 9.20 11.25 -19.48
N ALA A 113 10.47 11.51 -19.77
CA ALA A 113 11.41 10.51 -20.25
C ALA A 113 12.37 10.02 -19.15
N ASN A 114 12.60 10.84 -18.13
CA ASN A 114 13.48 10.53 -16.99
C ASN A 114 13.03 11.32 -15.75
N LEU A 115 13.63 11.04 -14.58
CA LEU A 115 13.32 11.73 -13.32
C LEU A 115 13.58 13.24 -13.39
N ASP A 116 14.53 13.66 -14.18
CA ASP A 116 14.90 15.08 -14.33
C ASP A 116 13.77 15.90 -14.95
N ASP A 117 12.95 15.29 -15.77
CA ASP A 117 11.78 15.92 -16.38
C ASP A 117 10.68 16.27 -15.37
N LEU A 118 10.77 15.79 -14.13
CA LEU A 118 9.86 16.17 -13.05
C LEU A 118 10.16 17.57 -12.49
N SER A 119 11.34 18.14 -12.80
CA SER A 119 11.69 19.51 -12.40
C SER A 119 10.65 20.52 -12.88
N GLY A 120 10.06 21.27 -11.95
CA GLY A 120 9.00 22.25 -12.22
C GLY A 120 7.63 21.66 -12.57
N LYS A 121 7.46 20.34 -12.54
CA LYS A 121 6.16 19.69 -12.77
C LYS A 121 5.37 19.48 -11.49
N GLU A 122 4.05 19.46 -11.62
CA GLU A 122 3.15 19.11 -10.54
C GLU A 122 3.02 17.60 -10.39
N VAL A 123 3.20 17.12 -9.17
CA VAL A 123 2.96 15.72 -8.79
C VAL A 123 2.08 15.71 -7.55
N TYR A 124 0.94 15.04 -7.64
CA TYR A 124 0.01 14.86 -6.54
C TYR A 124 0.35 13.58 -5.80
N VAL A 125 0.43 13.65 -4.48
CA VAL A 125 0.83 12.51 -3.65
C VAL A 125 0.29 12.66 -2.23
N ASN A 126 -0.12 11.55 -1.62
CA ASN A 126 -0.50 11.53 -0.21
C ASN A 126 0.75 11.80 0.65
N PRO A 127 0.74 12.85 1.51
CA PRO A 127 1.90 13.27 2.28
C PRO A 127 2.37 12.27 3.35
N LEU A 128 1.57 11.26 3.66
CA LEU A 128 1.88 10.22 4.64
C LEU A 128 2.54 8.97 4.02
N THR A 129 2.89 9.05 2.75
CA THR A 129 3.51 7.94 2.02
C THR A 129 5.02 8.11 1.88
N VAL A 130 5.73 7.01 1.76
CA VAL A 130 7.16 7.01 1.41
C VAL A 130 7.41 7.65 0.03
N TYR A 131 6.42 7.69 -0.83
CA TYR A 131 6.51 8.37 -2.13
C TYR A 131 6.73 9.87 -1.96
N TYR A 132 5.99 10.49 -1.02
CA TYR A 132 6.14 11.91 -0.72
C TYR A 132 7.56 12.23 -0.24
N GLU A 133 8.09 11.42 0.69
CA GLU A 133 9.46 11.60 1.20
C GLU A 133 10.50 11.49 0.09
N ASN A 134 10.36 10.50 -0.80
CA ASN A 134 11.28 10.29 -1.91
C ASN A 134 11.20 11.42 -2.95
N LEU A 135 10.00 11.88 -3.29
CA LEU A 135 9.80 13.03 -4.17
C LEU A 135 10.37 14.31 -3.55
N GLN A 136 10.22 14.48 -2.24
CA GLN A 136 10.79 15.64 -1.53
C GLN A 136 12.31 15.63 -1.62
N ARG A 137 12.97 14.50 -1.36
CA ARG A 137 14.44 14.38 -1.51
C ARG A 137 14.89 14.65 -2.94
N LEU A 138 14.16 14.16 -3.94
CA LEU A 138 14.46 14.45 -5.34
C LEU A 138 14.30 15.95 -5.64
N SER A 139 13.23 16.58 -5.17
CA SER A 139 12.97 18.00 -5.34
C SER A 139 14.06 18.87 -4.72
N GLU A 140 14.54 18.51 -3.52
CA GLU A 140 15.66 19.16 -2.85
C GLU A 140 16.97 19.03 -3.66
N SER A 141 17.19 17.89 -4.31
CA SER A 141 18.36 17.69 -5.17
C SER A 141 18.33 18.61 -6.40
N PHE A 142 17.16 18.87 -6.97
CA PHE A 142 17.01 19.82 -8.07
C PHE A 142 17.35 21.25 -7.62
N GLN A 143 16.85 21.67 -6.46
CA GLN A 143 17.17 22.99 -5.91
C GLN A 143 18.66 23.18 -5.68
N LYS A 144 19.36 22.16 -5.14
CA LYS A 144 20.82 22.21 -4.94
C LYS A 144 21.61 22.36 -6.25
N THR A 145 21.03 21.92 -7.37
CA THR A 145 21.64 22.01 -8.71
C THR A 145 21.11 23.23 -9.51
N GLY A 146 20.37 24.14 -8.87
CA GLY A 146 19.82 25.34 -9.50
C GLY A 146 18.63 25.09 -10.41
N ARG A 147 18.00 23.92 -10.31
CA ARG A 147 16.82 23.56 -11.12
C ARG A 147 15.54 23.85 -10.35
N PRO A 148 14.43 24.15 -11.04
CA PRO A 148 13.13 24.29 -10.41
C PRO A 148 12.75 23.05 -9.58
N PRO A 149 12.24 23.21 -8.35
CA PRO A 149 11.76 22.07 -7.55
C PRO A 149 10.54 21.43 -8.20
N ILE A 150 10.25 20.19 -7.81
CA ILE A 150 8.97 19.55 -8.12
C ILE A 150 7.88 20.29 -7.37
N LEU A 151 6.77 20.60 -8.05
CA LEU A 151 5.60 21.20 -7.42
C LEU A 151 4.77 20.12 -6.74
N LEU A 152 5.19 19.70 -5.52
CA LEU A 152 4.51 18.68 -4.76
C LEU A 152 3.15 19.19 -4.27
N ARG A 153 2.08 18.58 -4.76
CA ARG A 153 0.70 18.85 -4.32
C ARG A 153 0.27 17.75 -3.34
N LYS A 154 0.01 18.15 -2.11
CA LYS A 154 -0.48 17.23 -1.09
C LYS A 154 -1.91 16.87 -1.40
N ALA A 155 -2.15 15.58 -1.67
CA ALA A 155 -3.49 15.04 -1.77
C ALA A 155 -4.13 14.90 -0.37
N ASP A 156 -5.45 14.80 -0.33
CA ASP A 156 -6.16 14.47 0.91
C ASP A 156 -5.67 13.12 1.44
N THR A 157 -5.43 13.03 2.74
CA THR A 157 -4.89 11.83 3.39
C THR A 157 -5.84 10.63 3.37
N ASN A 158 -7.13 10.87 3.11
CA ASN A 158 -8.13 9.81 2.93
C ASN A 158 -8.06 9.15 1.55
N LEU A 159 -7.41 9.81 0.56
CA LEU A 159 -7.27 9.25 -0.78
C LEU A 159 -6.22 8.15 -0.80
N THR A 160 -6.60 7.04 -1.41
CA THR A 160 -5.69 5.93 -1.71
C THR A 160 -4.91 6.20 -2.99
N ASP A 161 -3.89 5.38 -3.26
CA ASP A 161 -3.18 5.42 -4.55
C ASP A 161 -4.14 5.18 -5.73
N GLU A 162 -5.18 4.36 -5.54
CA GLU A 162 -6.17 4.02 -6.57
C GLU A 162 -7.03 5.23 -6.92
N ASP A 163 -7.48 5.99 -5.90
CA ASP A 163 -8.21 7.23 -6.10
C ASP A 163 -7.36 8.25 -6.88
N LEU A 164 -6.07 8.35 -6.56
CA LEU A 164 -5.16 9.24 -7.28
C LEU A 164 -4.95 8.79 -8.74
N LEU A 165 -4.90 7.49 -9.01
CA LEU A 165 -4.82 6.98 -10.39
C LEU A 165 -6.11 7.30 -11.18
N GLU A 166 -7.29 7.19 -10.56
CA GLU A 166 -8.55 7.60 -11.17
C GLU A 166 -8.58 9.10 -11.46
N MET A 167 -8.11 9.95 -10.53
CA MET A 167 -8.00 11.39 -10.74
C MET A 167 -7.04 11.73 -11.89
N VAL A 168 -5.91 11.01 -12.01
CA VAL A 168 -4.99 11.15 -13.15
C VAL A 168 -5.68 10.74 -14.46
N ASN A 169 -6.38 9.60 -14.47
CA ASN A 169 -7.12 9.13 -15.63
C ASN A 169 -8.22 10.10 -16.07
N ALA A 170 -8.88 10.75 -15.12
CA ALA A 170 -9.90 11.76 -15.36
C ALA A 170 -9.34 13.14 -15.77
N GLY A 171 -8.01 13.31 -15.76
CA GLY A 171 -7.36 14.59 -16.05
C GLY A 171 -7.51 15.65 -14.95
N LEU A 172 -7.94 15.26 -13.75
CA LEU A 172 -8.09 16.15 -12.59
C LEU A 172 -6.74 16.53 -11.99
N VAL A 173 -5.79 15.62 -12.06
CA VAL A 173 -4.40 15.83 -11.63
C VAL A 173 -3.43 15.33 -12.72
N PRO A 174 -2.29 16.00 -12.91
CA PRO A 174 -1.40 15.70 -14.05
C PRO A 174 -0.58 14.41 -13.86
N ALA A 175 -0.16 14.12 -12.64
CA ALA A 175 0.69 12.97 -12.34
C ALA A 175 0.63 12.59 -10.85
N THR A 176 0.90 11.33 -10.59
CA THR A 176 1.08 10.76 -9.24
C THR A 176 2.22 9.73 -9.23
N VAL A 177 2.51 9.18 -8.05
CA VAL A 177 3.42 8.06 -7.85
C VAL A 177 2.68 6.91 -7.21
N THR A 178 2.92 5.71 -7.69
CA THR A 178 2.46 4.48 -7.05
C THR A 178 3.47 3.35 -7.31
N ILE A 179 3.19 2.15 -6.82
CA ILE A 179 4.04 0.98 -7.11
C ILE A 179 3.76 0.40 -8.50
N ASN A 180 4.80 -0.15 -9.13
CA ASN A 180 4.75 -0.74 -10.47
C ASN A 180 3.60 -1.76 -10.63
N ILE A 181 3.39 -2.63 -9.66
CA ILE A 181 2.34 -3.67 -9.70
C ILE A 181 0.95 -3.03 -9.81
N ARG A 182 0.68 -2.01 -8.99
CA ARG A 182 -0.60 -1.28 -9.00
C ARG A 182 -0.77 -0.48 -10.28
N ALA A 183 0.28 0.21 -10.72
CA ALA A 183 0.28 0.95 -11.98
C ALA A 183 -0.07 0.04 -13.17
N GLN A 184 0.57 -1.13 -13.28
CA GLN A 184 0.31 -2.11 -14.32
C GLN A 184 -1.10 -2.69 -14.27
N PHE A 185 -1.62 -2.96 -13.09
CA PHE A 185 -2.99 -3.45 -12.92
C PHE A 185 -4.00 -2.40 -13.41
N TRP A 186 -3.91 -1.18 -12.88
CA TRP A 186 -4.87 -0.12 -13.17
C TRP A 186 -4.78 0.43 -14.59
N SER A 187 -3.62 0.37 -15.25
CA SER A 187 -3.51 0.78 -16.66
C SER A 187 -4.32 -0.09 -17.63
N LYS A 188 -4.72 -1.30 -17.21
CA LYS A 188 -5.61 -2.16 -17.99
C LYS A 188 -7.07 -1.75 -17.89
N VAL A 189 -7.42 -0.97 -16.87
CA VAL A 189 -8.79 -0.54 -16.58
C VAL A 189 -8.98 0.94 -16.87
N LEU A 190 -7.95 1.76 -16.65
CA LEU A 190 -7.94 3.21 -16.80
C LEU A 190 -7.16 3.59 -18.07
N PRO A 191 -7.85 3.82 -19.22
CA PRO A 191 -7.21 3.89 -20.53
C PRO A 191 -6.39 5.17 -20.77
N HIS A 192 -6.59 6.22 -19.97
CA HIS A 192 -5.88 7.49 -20.12
C HIS A 192 -4.63 7.60 -19.26
N LEU A 193 -4.27 6.53 -18.54
CA LEU A 193 -3.02 6.50 -17.79
C LEU A 193 -1.83 6.25 -18.72
N THR A 194 -0.79 7.06 -18.53
CA THR A 194 0.52 6.84 -19.13
C THR A 194 1.47 6.35 -18.04
N LEU A 195 1.93 5.12 -18.16
CA LEU A 195 2.91 4.54 -17.27
C LEU A 195 4.32 4.91 -17.71
N HIS A 196 5.17 5.22 -16.74
CA HIS A 196 6.59 5.46 -16.96
C HIS A 196 7.42 4.40 -16.21
N PRO A 197 7.42 3.12 -16.67
CA PRO A 197 8.00 2.01 -15.92
C PRO A 197 9.52 2.11 -15.75
N ASN A 198 10.20 2.85 -16.62
CA ASN A 198 11.64 3.10 -16.57
C ASN A 198 12.00 4.34 -15.72
N ILE A 199 11.02 5.09 -15.25
CA ILE A 199 11.23 6.26 -14.41
C ILE A 199 10.93 5.86 -12.98
N VAL A 200 11.95 5.31 -12.34
CA VAL A 200 11.86 4.70 -11.02
C VAL A 200 12.35 5.69 -9.97
N LEU A 201 11.46 6.08 -9.08
CA LEU A 201 11.76 6.96 -7.94
C LEU A 201 12.51 6.22 -6.83
N ALA A 202 12.15 4.96 -6.59
CA ALA A 202 12.82 4.03 -5.70
C ALA A 202 12.53 2.59 -6.14
N GLU A 203 13.49 1.71 -5.92
CA GLU A 203 13.43 0.27 -6.26
C GLU A 203 13.78 -0.61 -5.06
N ASP A 204 13.79 -1.94 -5.27
CA ASP A 204 14.06 -2.94 -4.24
C ASP A 204 13.08 -2.91 -3.05
N GLY A 205 11.91 -2.33 -3.24
CA GLY A 205 10.85 -2.31 -2.24
C GLY A 205 10.27 -3.69 -1.99
N GLN A 206 9.79 -3.88 -0.77
CA GLN A 206 9.05 -5.08 -0.36
C GLN A 206 7.71 -4.68 0.21
N LEU A 207 6.65 -5.40 -0.15
CA LEU A 207 5.34 -5.28 0.47
C LEU A 207 5.14 -6.41 1.47
N ALA A 208 4.65 -6.09 2.65
CA ALA A 208 4.38 -7.08 3.67
C ALA A 208 3.13 -6.71 4.49
N PHE A 209 2.56 -7.69 5.18
CA PHE A 209 1.66 -7.42 6.28
C PHE A 209 2.46 -7.03 7.52
N ALA A 210 1.84 -6.31 8.44
CA ALA A 210 2.50 -5.90 9.68
C ALA A 210 1.70 -6.36 10.89
N THR A 211 2.41 -6.76 11.94
CA THR A 211 1.86 -7.11 13.25
C THR A 211 2.58 -6.34 14.37
N ARG A 212 1.99 -6.30 15.56
CA ARG A 212 2.69 -5.73 16.72
C ARG A 212 3.91 -6.57 17.08
N LYS A 213 4.90 -5.94 17.72
CA LYS A 213 6.13 -6.60 18.18
C LYS A 213 5.88 -7.68 19.26
N ASP A 214 4.81 -7.54 20.00
CA ASP A 214 4.39 -8.50 21.03
C ASP A 214 3.58 -9.69 20.45
N SER A 215 3.39 -9.75 19.14
CA SER A 215 2.60 -10.76 18.44
C SER A 215 3.44 -11.67 17.50
N PRO A 216 4.61 -12.20 17.93
CA PRO A 216 5.50 -12.99 17.07
C PRO A 216 4.86 -14.30 16.59
N GLN A 217 3.92 -14.87 17.37
CA GLN A 217 3.21 -16.10 16.97
C GLN A 217 2.24 -15.87 15.81
N LEU A 218 1.54 -14.73 15.81
CA LEU A 218 0.66 -14.36 14.69
C LEU A 218 1.49 -14.11 13.43
N ARG A 219 2.59 -13.35 13.56
CA ARG A 219 3.53 -13.14 12.46
C ARG A 219 4.02 -14.47 11.89
N LYS A 220 4.44 -15.42 12.74
CA LYS A 220 4.90 -16.75 12.30
C LYS A 220 3.84 -17.51 11.52
N LEU A 221 2.58 -17.50 11.95
CA LEU A 221 1.48 -18.14 11.23
C LEU A 221 1.23 -17.51 9.87
N LEU A 222 1.30 -16.19 9.79
CA LEU A 222 1.22 -15.46 8.51
C LEU A 222 2.39 -15.81 7.59
N ASP A 223 3.62 -15.85 8.11
CA ASP A 223 4.82 -16.24 7.35
C ASP A 223 4.73 -17.66 6.78
N GLU A 224 4.14 -18.59 7.54
CA GLU A 224 3.93 -19.96 7.08
C GLU A 224 2.84 -20.04 6.01
N PHE A 225 1.77 -19.25 6.17
CA PHE A 225 0.70 -19.15 5.18
C PHE A 225 1.18 -18.54 3.86
N ILE A 226 1.97 -17.47 3.91
CA ILE A 226 2.48 -16.80 2.69
C ILE A 226 3.36 -17.73 1.84
N LYS A 227 3.90 -18.80 2.43
CA LYS A 227 4.74 -19.77 1.74
C LYS A 227 3.95 -20.94 1.11
N THR A 228 2.63 -21.00 1.32
CA THR A 228 1.79 -22.07 0.76
C THR A 228 1.31 -21.74 -0.64
#